data_7f6be6f7b5b1aab7679f168b92987034
#
_entry.id   7f6be6f7b5b1aab7679f168b92987034
#
_cell.length_a   1.000
_cell.length_b   1.000
_cell.length_c   1.000
_cell.angle_alpha   90.00
_cell.angle_beta   90.00
_cell.angle_gamma   90.00
#
_symmetry.space_group_name_H-M   'P 1'
#
loop_
_entity.id
_entity.type
_entity.pdbx_description
1 polymer ?
#
loop_
_entity_poly.entity_id
_entity_poly.type
_entity_poly.pdbx_seq_one_letter_code
_entity_poly.pdbx_strand_id
1 'polypeptide(L)'
;MDASAQPERTPDGRYIVVKGRKWRATDPEIPGDVAARLRRHLMAARRAVAASRRKDDTAAEKRARRRVHTAKVALGERGTPWWQESLTERRRRWEDGVGQLDADQPL
;
A
#
# COMPACT_ATOMS: atom_id res chain seq x y z
N MET A 1 28.60 6.68 -0.14
CA MET A 1 27.28 6.98 0.33
C MET A 1 26.28 5.98 -0.26
N ASP A 2 25.44 5.47 0.54
CA ASP A 2 24.50 4.47 0.10
C ASP A 2 23.17 5.12 -0.29
N ALA A 3 22.98 5.30 -1.59
CA ALA A 3 21.76 5.88 -2.11
C ALA A 3 20.57 4.95 -1.97
N SER A 4 20.82 3.69 -1.71
CA SER A 4 19.76 2.69 -1.56
C SER A 4 19.33 2.51 -0.12
N ALA A 5 19.62 3.50 0.74
CA ALA A 5 19.29 3.41 2.15
C ALA A 5 17.84 2.93 2.34
N GLN A 6 17.70 1.69 2.69
CA GLN A 6 16.41 1.12 3.03
C GLN A 6 16.02 1.63 4.42
N PRO A 7 14.72 1.87 4.66
CA PRO A 7 14.29 2.14 6.01
C PRO A 7 14.71 1.01 6.93
N GLU A 8 15.14 1.35 8.13
CA GLU A 8 15.49 0.36 9.11
C GLU A 8 14.28 -0.53 9.42
N ARG A 9 14.49 -1.83 9.42
CA ARG A 9 13.43 -2.80 9.69
C ARG A 9 13.63 -3.35 11.10
N THR A 10 12.54 -3.54 11.83
CA THR A 10 12.62 -4.16 13.15
C THR A 10 13.10 -5.61 13.02
N PRO A 11 13.74 -6.18 14.08
CA PRO A 11 14.29 -7.55 14.01
C PRO A 11 13.28 -8.61 13.62
N ASP A 12 11.99 -8.43 13.98
CA ASP A 12 10.94 -9.38 13.62
C ASP A 12 10.43 -9.17 12.18
N GLY A 13 10.91 -8.15 11.47
CA GLY A 13 10.53 -7.86 10.10
C GLY A 13 9.14 -7.23 9.94
N ARG A 14 8.45 -6.95 11.04
CA ARG A 14 7.05 -6.50 11.00
C ARG A 14 6.88 -5.00 10.78
N TYR A 15 7.89 -4.23 11.11
CA TYR A 15 7.83 -2.76 11.03
C TYR A 15 9.04 -2.20 10.33
N ILE A 16 8.86 -1.04 9.70
CA ILE A 16 9.96 -0.21 9.23
C ILE A 16 10.00 1.04 10.10
N VAL A 17 11.20 1.61 10.27
CA VAL A 17 11.38 2.82 11.07
C VAL A 17 11.83 3.94 10.12
N VAL A 18 11.05 5.01 10.08
CA VAL A 18 11.36 6.18 9.27
C VAL A 18 11.28 7.41 10.16
N LYS A 19 12.38 8.11 10.29
CA LYS A 19 12.46 9.31 11.14
C LYS A 19 11.96 9.05 12.55
N GLY A 20 12.36 7.91 13.11
CA GLY A 20 12.02 7.51 14.47
C GLY A 20 10.61 6.96 14.64
N ARG A 21 9.82 6.91 13.59
CA ARG A 21 8.44 6.42 13.65
C ARG A 21 8.32 5.04 13.01
N LYS A 22 7.60 4.15 13.68
CA LYS A 22 7.34 2.80 13.17
C LYS A 22 6.13 2.80 12.24
N TRP A 23 6.31 2.13 11.10
CA TRP A 23 5.25 1.87 10.15
C TRP A 23 5.21 0.37 9.89
N ARG A 24 4.03 -0.17 9.68
CA ARG A 24 3.92 -1.59 9.35
C ARG A 24 4.63 -1.87 8.02
N ALA A 25 5.46 -2.92 8.00
CA ALA A 25 6.16 -3.33 6.79
C ALA A 25 5.18 -3.96 5.81
N THR A 26 5.52 -3.92 4.51
CA THR A 26 4.78 -4.65 3.48
C THR A 26 4.84 -6.14 3.78
N ASP A 27 3.74 -6.84 3.53
CA ASP A 27 3.68 -8.30 3.66
C ASP A 27 4.74 -8.93 2.75
N PRO A 28 5.72 -9.68 3.30
CA PRO A 28 6.80 -10.25 2.49
C PRO A 28 6.37 -11.42 1.60
N GLU A 29 5.18 -11.98 1.82
CA GLU A 29 4.68 -13.09 1.00
C GLU A 29 4.08 -12.63 -0.33
N ILE A 30 3.82 -11.33 -0.50
CA ILE A 30 3.28 -10.82 -1.75
C ILE A 30 4.30 -11.03 -2.86
N PRO A 31 3.92 -11.66 -3.99
CA PRO A 31 4.84 -11.78 -5.13
C PRO A 31 5.36 -10.41 -5.58
N GLY A 32 6.62 -10.35 -5.97
CA GLY A 32 7.28 -9.09 -6.27
C GLY A 32 6.58 -8.26 -7.34
N ASP A 33 6.06 -8.90 -8.38
CA ASP A 33 5.33 -8.22 -9.45
C ASP A 33 4.00 -7.64 -8.95
N VAL A 34 3.31 -8.37 -8.08
CA VAL A 34 2.05 -7.90 -7.48
C VAL A 34 2.33 -6.72 -6.54
N ALA A 35 3.34 -6.84 -5.70
CA ALA A 35 3.72 -5.73 -4.80
C ALA A 35 4.08 -4.47 -5.60
N ALA A 36 4.83 -4.62 -6.69
CA ALA A 36 5.20 -3.50 -7.54
C ALA A 36 3.96 -2.84 -8.15
N ARG A 37 3.00 -3.64 -8.61
CA ARG A 37 1.75 -3.13 -9.18
C ARG A 37 0.92 -2.40 -8.12
N LEU A 38 0.83 -2.95 -6.93
CA LEU A 38 0.13 -2.29 -5.82
C LEU A 38 0.77 -0.95 -5.46
N ARG A 39 2.10 -0.88 -5.48
CA ARG A 39 2.81 0.38 -5.22
C ARG A 39 2.55 1.42 -6.31
N ARG A 40 2.47 0.99 -7.58
CA ARG A 40 2.11 1.92 -8.66
C ARG A 40 0.71 2.49 -8.46
N HIS A 41 -0.25 1.64 -8.06
CA HIS A 41 -1.60 2.11 -7.72
C HIS A 41 -1.57 3.09 -6.56
N LEU A 42 -0.79 2.79 -5.53
CA LEU A 42 -0.67 3.65 -4.35
C LEU A 42 -0.11 5.03 -4.74
N MET A 43 0.94 5.06 -5.55
CA MET A 43 1.54 6.32 -5.99
C MET A 43 0.58 7.11 -6.88
N ALA A 44 -0.13 6.44 -7.78
CA ALA A 44 -1.12 7.08 -8.63
C ALA A 44 -2.26 7.68 -7.80
N ALA A 45 -2.72 6.94 -6.80
CA ALA A 45 -3.79 7.42 -5.92
C ALA A 45 -3.34 8.61 -5.08
N ARG A 46 -2.11 8.60 -4.59
CA ARG A 46 -1.56 9.74 -3.84
C ARG A 46 -1.47 10.99 -4.71
N ARG A 47 -1.05 10.84 -5.97
CA ARG A 47 -1.03 11.97 -6.91
C ARG A 47 -2.45 12.50 -7.15
N ALA A 48 -3.42 11.60 -7.24
CA ALA A 48 -4.81 11.99 -7.43
C ALA A 48 -5.38 12.72 -6.22
N VAL A 49 -5.00 12.33 -5.00
CA VAL A 49 -5.37 13.08 -3.79
C VAL A 49 -4.84 14.51 -3.88
N ALA A 50 -3.56 14.66 -4.18
CA ALA A 50 -2.94 15.98 -4.26
C ALA A 50 -3.59 16.85 -5.35
N ALA A 51 -3.85 16.28 -6.52
CA ALA A 51 -4.49 16.99 -7.62
C ALA A 51 -5.91 17.42 -7.26
N SER A 52 -6.68 16.55 -6.61
CA SER A 52 -8.05 16.83 -6.19
C SER A 52 -8.10 17.97 -5.17
N ARG A 53 -7.14 17.96 -4.24
CA ARG A 53 -7.08 19.03 -3.22
C ARG A 53 -6.77 20.38 -3.85
N ARG A 54 -5.87 20.41 -4.83
CA ARG A 54 -5.56 21.67 -5.54
C ARG A 54 -6.77 22.25 -6.27
N LYS A 55 -7.69 21.37 -6.69
CA LYS A 55 -8.91 21.77 -7.41
C LYS A 55 -10.13 21.90 -6.51
N ASP A 56 -9.96 21.69 -5.21
CA ASP A 56 -11.07 21.65 -4.25
C ASP A 56 -12.16 20.66 -4.66
N ASP A 57 -11.78 19.57 -5.32
CA ASP A 57 -12.73 18.54 -5.74
C ASP A 57 -12.82 17.48 -4.65
N THR A 58 -13.76 17.68 -3.71
CA THR A 58 -13.89 16.80 -2.54
C THR A 58 -14.34 15.38 -2.92
N ALA A 59 -15.18 15.24 -3.94
CA ALA A 59 -15.63 13.90 -4.37
C ALA A 59 -14.47 13.12 -4.98
N ALA A 60 -13.66 13.75 -5.83
CA ALA A 60 -12.49 13.12 -6.41
C ALA A 60 -11.46 12.78 -5.34
N GLU A 61 -11.29 13.65 -4.35
CA GLU A 61 -10.37 13.39 -3.24
C GLU A 61 -10.80 12.15 -2.44
N LYS A 62 -12.08 12.03 -2.14
CA LYS A 62 -12.60 10.87 -1.43
C LYS A 62 -12.36 9.57 -2.20
N ARG A 63 -12.60 9.58 -3.51
CA ARG A 63 -12.34 8.42 -4.37
C ARG A 63 -10.86 8.04 -4.35
N ALA A 64 -9.99 9.03 -4.47
CA ALA A 64 -8.55 8.80 -4.46
C ALA A 64 -8.09 8.25 -3.10
N ARG A 65 -8.61 8.78 -2.00
CA ARG A 65 -8.26 8.29 -0.66
C ARG A 65 -8.72 6.85 -0.44
N ARG A 66 -9.87 6.46 -1.00
CA ARG A 66 -10.29 5.05 -0.95
C ARG A 66 -9.33 4.15 -1.67
N ARG A 67 -8.78 4.59 -2.82
CA ARG A 67 -7.77 3.81 -3.55
C ARG A 67 -6.47 3.70 -2.76
N VAL A 68 -6.05 4.77 -2.08
CA VAL A 68 -4.89 4.71 -1.17
C VAL A 68 -5.14 3.64 -0.09
N HIS A 69 -6.31 3.67 0.52
CA HIS A 69 -6.67 2.70 1.56
C HIS A 69 -6.63 1.27 1.02
N THR A 70 -7.27 1.03 -0.13
CA THR A 70 -7.30 -0.31 -0.73
C THR A 70 -5.89 -0.82 -1.04
N ALA A 71 -5.04 0.03 -1.59
CA ALA A 71 -3.65 -0.36 -1.89
C ALA A 71 -2.87 -0.69 -0.62
N LYS A 72 -3.02 0.11 0.42
CA LYS A 72 -2.32 -0.13 1.68
C LYS A 72 -2.80 -1.39 2.38
N VAL A 73 -4.09 -1.66 2.37
CA VAL A 73 -4.63 -2.90 2.93
C VAL A 73 -4.08 -4.10 2.15
N ALA A 74 -4.10 -4.02 0.82
CA ALA A 74 -3.61 -5.11 -0.03
C ALA A 74 -2.12 -5.38 0.19
N LEU A 75 -1.33 -4.32 0.45
CA LEU A 75 0.10 -4.44 0.76
C LEU A 75 0.36 -4.99 2.17
N GLY A 76 -0.67 -5.13 2.99
CA GLY A 76 -0.53 -5.57 4.37
C GLY A 76 -0.11 -4.46 5.33
N GLU A 77 -0.07 -3.22 4.86
CA GLU A 77 0.39 -2.06 5.65
C GLU A 77 -0.72 -1.42 6.45
N ARG A 78 -1.95 -1.88 6.30
CA ARG A 78 -3.13 -1.35 6.98
C ARG A 78 -4.14 -2.48 7.20
N GLY A 79 -5.03 -2.33 8.16
CA GLY A 79 -6.00 -3.36 8.50
C GLY A 79 -5.41 -4.41 9.42
N THR A 80 -5.91 -5.64 9.36
CA THR A 80 -5.38 -6.74 10.19
C THR A 80 -3.90 -6.95 9.89
N PRO A 81 -3.05 -7.06 10.91
CA PRO A 81 -1.63 -7.32 10.66
C PRO A 81 -1.44 -8.61 9.85
N TRP A 82 -0.61 -8.54 8.82
CA TRP A 82 -0.41 -9.68 7.92
C TRP A 82 0.14 -10.91 8.64
N TRP A 83 0.92 -10.73 9.70
CA TRP A 83 1.48 -11.86 10.47
C TRP A 83 0.44 -12.58 11.33
N GLN A 84 -0.77 -12.04 11.45
CA GLN A 84 -1.87 -12.66 12.17
C GLN A 84 -2.81 -13.44 11.24
N GLU A 85 -2.57 -13.38 9.94
CA GLU A 85 -3.43 -14.03 8.96
C GLU A 85 -2.74 -15.25 8.34
N SER A 86 -3.53 -16.24 7.93
CA SER A 86 -3.02 -17.40 7.21
C SER A 86 -2.53 -16.97 5.84
N LEU A 87 -1.70 -17.81 5.20
CA LEU A 87 -1.24 -17.54 3.84
C LEU A 87 -2.40 -17.44 2.85
N THR A 88 -3.44 -18.25 3.04
CA THR A 88 -4.63 -18.19 2.19
C THR A 88 -5.35 -16.85 2.32
N GLU A 89 -5.53 -16.38 3.56
CA GLU A 89 -6.15 -15.09 3.82
C GLU A 89 -5.32 -13.94 3.25
N ARG A 90 -4.00 -14.00 3.40
CA ARG A 90 -3.09 -12.98 2.89
C ARG A 90 -3.15 -12.92 1.38
N ARG A 91 -3.10 -14.08 0.70
CA ARG A 91 -3.21 -14.15 -0.77
C ARG A 91 -4.52 -13.55 -1.25
N ARG A 92 -5.63 -13.92 -0.63
CA ARG A 92 -6.93 -13.37 -0.99
C ARG A 92 -6.94 -11.86 -0.87
N ARG A 93 -6.32 -11.34 0.18
CA ARG A 93 -6.28 -9.89 0.42
C ARG A 93 -5.56 -9.15 -0.71
N TRP A 94 -4.37 -9.61 -1.11
CA TRP A 94 -3.66 -8.90 -2.17
C TRP A 94 -4.26 -9.12 -3.55
N GLU A 95 -4.81 -10.32 -3.82
CA GLU A 95 -5.46 -10.59 -5.10
C GLU A 95 -6.73 -9.77 -5.27
N ASP A 96 -7.56 -9.72 -4.25
CA ASP A 96 -8.79 -8.92 -4.28
C ASP A 96 -8.45 -7.44 -4.41
N GLY A 97 -7.46 -6.97 -3.68
CA GLY A 97 -7.06 -5.57 -3.73
C GLY A 97 -6.55 -5.14 -5.09
N VAL A 98 -5.63 -5.94 -5.69
CA VAL A 98 -5.10 -5.58 -7.01
C VAL A 98 -6.19 -5.66 -8.07
N GLY A 99 -7.08 -6.64 -7.97
CA GLY A 99 -8.22 -6.77 -8.91
C GLY A 99 -9.15 -5.57 -8.83
N GLN A 100 -9.48 -5.14 -7.63
CA GLN A 100 -10.33 -3.98 -7.43
C GLN A 100 -9.68 -2.70 -7.96
N LEU A 101 -8.40 -2.49 -7.66
CA LEU A 101 -7.67 -1.31 -8.11
C LEU A 101 -7.54 -1.29 -9.64
N ASP A 102 -7.25 -2.44 -10.25
CA ASP A 102 -7.16 -2.54 -11.72
C ASP A 102 -8.49 -2.24 -12.38
N ALA A 103 -9.60 -2.65 -11.78
CA ALA A 103 -10.93 -2.37 -12.30
C ALA A 103 -11.30 -0.89 -12.15
N ASP A 104 -10.93 -0.28 -11.02
CA ASP A 104 -11.27 1.12 -10.74
C ASP A 104 -10.41 2.08 -11.55
N GLN A 105 -9.13 1.77 -11.75
CA GLN A 105 -8.18 2.66 -12.40
C GLN A 105 -7.10 1.83 -13.10
N PRO A 106 -7.32 1.45 -14.35
CA PRO A 106 -6.30 0.73 -15.11
C PRO A 106 -5.00 1.55 -15.18
N LEU A 107 -3.90 0.83 -15.01
CA LEU A 107 -2.58 1.46 -15.07
C LEU A 107 -2.02 1.47 -16.49
#